data_44710ef68422030ca0c98f4d1e4580a8
#
_entry.id   44710ef68422030ca0c98f4d1e4580a8
#
_cell.length_a   1.000
_cell.length_b   1.000
_cell.length_c   1.000
_cell.angle_alpha   90.00
_cell.angle_beta   90.00
_cell.angle_gamma   90.00
#
_symmetry.space_group_name_H-M   'P 1'
#
loop_
_entity.id
_entity.type
_entity.pdbx_description
1 polymer ?
#
loop_
_entity_poly.entity_id
_entity_poly.type
_entity_poly.pdbx_seq_one_letter_code
_entity_poly.pdbx_strand_id
1 'polypeptide(L)'
;MPILARLTQLYESRGIRVSTGLNPSHFGDFALAPFTWFIRDGASLTNGLGIALQEIYFAECLFERFHPQRIFVIGNSAGWSTFALALLNPSAKIVAIDAGFDKNALQGIEFTNSVAAQEGLSARAVQGISPRDVELVVLDRQLAPIECVLIDGYHSVEQVERDFDAVSPHAAPHCIYLFHDVETFNLHQGLKRIAAKSGLAWDLLLGTTSGMAVMYDRAHRSAALDDIAPFIVDPELVEFAGQAAWNHRHRHLARRRRSLRKRGWIGDR
;
A
#
# COMPACT_ATOMS: atom_id res chain seq x y z
N MET A 1 -17.18 12.59 -6.41
CA MET A 1 -16.06 12.36 -7.34
C MET A 1 -15.39 11.07 -6.91
N PRO A 2 -15.04 10.15 -7.82
CA PRO A 2 -14.28 8.94 -7.47
C PRO A 2 -12.98 9.28 -6.74
N ILE A 3 -12.58 8.44 -5.79
CA ILE A 3 -11.42 8.70 -4.92
C ILE A 3 -10.14 8.95 -5.71
N LEU A 4 -9.86 8.10 -6.71
CA LEU A 4 -8.67 8.22 -7.53
C LEU A 4 -8.59 9.57 -8.25
N ALA A 5 -9.70 10.05 -8.83
CA ALA A 5 -9.74 11.33 -9.52
C ALA A 5 -9.47 12.49 -8.57
N ARG A 6 -10.05 12.44 -7.36
CA ARG A 6 -9.80 13.46 -6.34
C ARG A 6 -8.37 13.42 -5.82
N LEU A 7 -7.86 12.22 -5.58
CA LEU A 7 -6.49 12.02 -5.12
C LEU A 7 -5.48 12.54 -6.15
N THR A 8 -5.65 12.20 -7.45
CA THR A 8 -4.83 12.72 -8.54
C THR A 8 -4.89 14.25 -8.63
N GLN A 9 -6.08 14.84 -8.49
CA GLN A 9 -6.28 16.28 -8.54
C GLN A 9 -5.49 17.04 -7.45
N LEU A 10 -5.31 16.45 -6.24
CA LEU A 10 -4.49 17.06 -5.18
C LEU A 10 -3.06 17.36 -5.63
N TYR A 11 -2.50 16.51 -6.46
CA TYR A 11 -1.15 16.65 -7.00
C TYR A 11 -1.11 17.49 -8.27
N GLU A 12 -1.97 17.22 -9.23
CA GLU A 12 -1.96 17.88 -10.54
C GLU A 12 -2.27 19.37 -10.45
N SER A 13 -3.17 19.78 -9.56
CA SER A 13 -3.44 21.20 -9.28
C SER A 13 -2.23 21.96 -8.72
N ARG A 14 -1.19 21.23 -8.31
CA ARG A 14 0.08 21.76 -7.75
C ARG A 14 1.29 21.45 -8.63
N GLY A 15 1.04 21.15 -9.90
CA GLY A 15 2.07 20.92 -10.89
C GLY A 15 2.83 19.60 -10.77
N ILE A 16 2.28 18.63 -10.03
CA ILE A 16 2.82 17.27 -9.93
C ILE A 16 1.95 16.34 -10.76
N ARG A 17 2.49 15.82 -11.85
CA ARG A 17 1.77 14.80 -12.64
C ARG A 17 1.82 13.46 -11.92
N VAL A 18 0.70 12.74 -11.96
CA VAL A 18 0.55 11.43 -11.36
C VAL A 18 0.32 10.38 -12.44
N SER A 19 1.00 9.26 -12.32
CA SER A 19 0.76 8.08 -13.15
C SER A 19 0.61 6.87 -12.24
N THR A 20 -0.49 6.13 -12.37
CA THR A 20 -0.78 4.94 -11.56
C THR A 20 -1.48 3.88 -12.39
N GLY A 21 -1.26 2.61 -12.07
CA GLY A 21 -1.92 1.50 -12.74
C GLY A 21 -1.54 1.37 -14.23
N LEU A 22 -0.31 1.69 -14.61
CA LEU A 22 0.16 1.59 -15.98
C LEU A 22 0.10 0.13 -16.46
N ASN A 23 -0.21 -0.04 -17.75
CA ASN A 23 -0.12 -1.36 -18.36
C ASN A 23 1.35 -1.79 -18.46
N PRO A 24 1.76 -2.89 -17.79
CA PRO A 24 3.14 -3.34 -17.77
C PRO A 24 3.73 -3.58 -19.16
N SER A 25 2.91 -4.02 -20.13
CA SER A 25 3.38 -4.26 -21.51
C SER A 25 3.80 -2.99 -22.24
N HIS A 26 3.27 -1.84 -21.85
CA HIS A 26 3.65 -0.53 -22.42
C HIS A 26 4.77 0.15 -21.61
N PHE A 27 4.90 -0.18 -20.35
CA PHE A 27 5.92 0.39 -19.48
C PHE A 27 7.28 -0.30 -19.59
N GLY A 28 7.29 -1.59 -19.94
CA GLY A 28 8.52 -2.40 -20.06
C GLY A 28 9.02 -2.97 -18.73
N ASP A 29 8.42 -2.58 -17.62
CA ASP A 29 8.72 -3.10 -16.28
C ASP A 29 7.44 -3.60 -15.62
N PHE A 30 7.34 -4.93 -15.42
CA PHE A 30 6.15 -5.56 -14.86
C PHE A 30 6.00 -5.37 -13.36
N ALA A 31 7.10 -5.12 -12.64
CA ALA A 31 7.09 -4.96 -11.19
C ALA A 31 6.66 -3.53 -10.79
N LEU A 32 7.18 -2.53 -11.46
CA LEU A 32 6.99 -1.13 -11.07
C LEU A 32 5.81 -0.43 -11.75
N ALA A 33 5.36 -0.94 -12.92
CA ALA A 33 4.31 -0.29 -13.71
C ALA A 33 2.98 -0.05 -12.96
N PRO A 34 2.50 -0.95 -12.09
CA PRO A 34 1.22 -0.76 -11.40
C PRO A 34 1.25 0.32 -10.32
N PHE A 35 2.42 0.62 -9.75
CA PHE A 35 2.58 1.58 -8.65
C PHE A 35 2.41 3.02 -9.10
N THR A 36 2.28 3.93 -8.14
CA THR A 36 2.03 5.35 -8.41
C THR A 36 3.32 6.14 -8.47
N TRP A 37 3.50 6.87 -9.57
CA TRP A 37 4.63 7.74 -9.86
C TRP A 37 4.25 9.21 -9.71
N PHE A 38 5.12 10.00 -9.11
CA PHE A 38 4.97 11.44 -8.97
C PHE A 38 6.05 12.14 -9.79
N ILE A 39 5.63 12.91 -10.79
CA ILE A 39 6.54 13.46 -11.79
C ILE A 39 6.41 14.99 -11.79
N ARG A 40 7.51 15.68 -11.58
CA ARG A 40 7.63 17.14 -11.77
C ARG A 40 8.85 17.43 -12.63
N ASP A 41 8.70 18.30 -13.61
CA ASP A 41 9.78 18.74 -14.51
C ASP A 41 10.54 17.58 -15.17
N GLY A 42 9.82 16.50 -15.52
CA GLY A 42 10.37 15.33 -16.18
C GLY A 42 11.14 14.37 -15.27
N ALA A 43 11.17 14.61 -13.96
CA ALA A 43 11.85 13.75 -12.98
C ALA A 43 10.88 13.17 -11.95
N SER A 44 11.20 11.97 -11.43
CA SER A 44 10.51 11.42 -10.26
C SER A 44 10.82 12.26 -9.03
N LEU A 45 9.78 12.61 -8.27
CA LEU A 45 9.92 13.38 -7.03
C LEU A 45 10.49 12.56 -5.88
N THR A 46 10.17 11.28 -5.82
CA THR A 46 10.55 10.37 -4.73
C THR A 46 11.33 9.19 -5.26
N ASN A 47 12.10 8.53 -4.42
CA ASN A 47 12.72 7.24 -4.74
C ASN A 47 11.70 6.11 -4.57
N GLY A 48 10.81 6.22 -3.56
CA GLY A 48 9.69 5.30 -3.38
C GLY A 48 8.53 5.62 -4.32
N LEU A 49 7.73 4.62 -4.61
CA LEU A 49 6.49 4.73 -5.38
C LEU A 49 5.30 4.74 -4.41
N GLY A 50 4.22 5.42 -4.79
CA GLY A 50 2.98 5.36 -4.02
C GLY A 50 2.25 4.03 -4.24
N ILE A 51 1.39 3.67 -3.30
CA ILE A 51 0.53 2.48 -3.41
C ILE A 51 -0.19 2.44 -4.76
N ALA A 52 -0.40 1.23 -5.27
CA ALA A 52 -0.98 0.99 -6.58
C ALA A 52 -2.50 1.23 -6.61
N LEU A 53 -3.05 1.34 -7.82
CA LEU A 53 -4.49 1.48 -8.03
C LEU A 53 -5.31 0.36 -7.36
N GLN A 54 -4.84 -0.88 -7.42
CA GLN A 54 -5.51 -2.01 -6.77
C GLN A 54 -5.54 -1.89 -5.24
N GLU A 55 -4.53 -1.28 -4.64
CA GLU A 55 -4.45 -1.06 -3.21
C GLU A 55 -5.35 0.11 -2.75
N ILE A 56 -5.54 1.11 -3.62
CA ILE A 56 -6.57 2.13 -3.41
C ILE A 56 -7.96 1.50 -3.44
N TYR A 57 -8.23 0.61 -4.41
CA TYR A 57 -9.51 -0.08 -4.50
C TYR A 57 -9.73 -1.02 -3.31
N PHE A 58 -8.69 -1.73 -2.87
CA PHE A 58 -8.75 -2.50 -1.62
C PHE A 58 -9.14 -1.61 -0.43
N ALA A 59 -8.50 -0.43 -0.30
CA ALA A 59 -8.82 0.51 0.76
C ALA A 59 -10.28 1.02 0.67
N GLU A 60 -10.78 1.31 -0.54
CA GLU A 60 -12.20 1.66 -0.75
C GLU A 60 -13.12 0.55 -0.24
N CYS A 61 -12.85 -0.72 -0.58
CA CYS A 61 -13.65 -1.85 -0.12
C CYS A 61 -13.61 -2.00 1.42
N LEU A 62 -12.43 -1.88 2.04
CA LEU A 62 -12.29 -1.99 3.49
C LEU A 62 -13.05 -0.87 4.20
N PHE A 63 -12.87 0.37 3.77
CA PHE A 63 -13.42 1.55 4.44
C PHE A 63 -14.89 1.82 4.11
N GLU A 64 -15.52 1.04 3.23
CA GLU A 64 -16.97 1.11 3.01
C GLU A 64 -17.77 0.80 4.29
N ARG A 65 -17.29 -0.16 5.09
CA ARG A 65 -17.92 -0.56 6.36
C ARG A 65 -17.03 -0.39 7.61
N PHE A 66 -15.75 -0.08 7.43
CA PHE A 66 -14.84 0.20 8.53
C PHE A 66 -14.56 1.70 8.60
N HIS A 67 -15.04 2.37 9.63
CA HIS A 67 -14.95 3.83 9.79
C HIS A 67 -14.11 4.20 11.02
N PRO A 68 -12.79 4.00 10.98
CA PRO A 68 -11.91 4.35 12.09
C PRO A 68 -11.90 5.86 12.31
N GLN A 69 -11.84 6.28 13.55
CA GLN A 69 -11.72 7.70 13.90
C GLN A 69 -10.27 8.14 14.03
N ARG A 70 -9.34 7.19 14.20
CA ARG A 70 -7.92 7.44 14.40
C ARG A 70 -7.09 6.46 13.60
N ILE A 71 -6.32 7.01 12.67
CA ILE A 71 -5.47 6.25 11.75
C ILE A 71 -4.02 6.69 11.94
N PHE A 72 -3.11 5.74 12.11
CA PHE A 72 -1.68 5.97 12.14
C PHE A 72 -1.00 5.36 10.92
N VAL A 73 -0.09 6.11 10.31
CA VAL A 73 0.66 5.68 9.12
C VAL A 73 2.15 5.73 9.44
N ILE A 74 2.85 4.65 9.20
CA ILE A 74 4.32 4.59 9.23
C ILE A 74 4.80 4.59 7.78
N GLY A 75 5.45 5.68 7.36
CA GLY A 75 5.82 5.95 5.97
C GLY A 75 4.85 6.93 5.30
N ASN A 76 5.30 8.14 5.00
CA ASN A 76 4.49 9.17 4.34
C ASN A 76 4.95 9.43 2.91
N SER A 77 6.27 9.42 2.68
CA SER A 77 6.87 9.80 1.40
C SER A 77 6.22 11.08 0.83
N ALA A 78 5.57 11.01 -0.34
CA ALA A 78 4.84 12.12 -0.95
C ALA A 78 3.40 12.31 -0.44
N GLY A 79 2.95 11.52 0.53
CA GLY A 79 1.62 11.63 1.15
C GLY A 79 0.48 10.89 0.42
N TRP A 80 0.76 10.07 -0.58
CA TRP A 80 -0.27 9.43 -1.41
C TRP A 80 -1.19 8.52 -0.61
N SER A 81 -0.65 7.58 0.17
CA SER A 81 -1.41 6.72 1.08
C SER A 81 -2.12 7.53 2.17
N THR A 82 -1.44 8.51 2.74
CA THR A 82 -2.00 9.42 3.76
C THR A 82 -3.25 10.16 3.25
N PHE A 83 -3.19 10.71 2.03
CA PHE A 83 -4.35 11.37 1.41
C PHE A 83 -5.44 10.39 1.00
N ALA A 84 -5.09 9.20 0.49
CA ALA A 84 -6.07 8.18 0.17
C ALA A 84 -6.91 7.84 1.42
N LEU A 85 -6.24 7.58 2.55
CA LEU A 85 -6.90 7.31 3.83
C LEU A 85 -7.75 8.48 4.31
N ALA A 86 -7.27 9.73 4.15
CA ALA A 86 -8.01 10.93 4.56
C ALA A 86 -9.26 11.18 3.72
N LEU A 87 -9.19 10.91 2.42
CA LEU A 87 -10.33 11.06 1.53
C LEU A 87 -11.37 9.96 1.74
N LEU A 88 -10.95 8.75 2.10
CA LEU A 88 -11.83 7.62 2.42
C LEU A 88 -12.47 7.76 3.80
N ASN A 89 -11.80 8.42 4.73
CA ASN A 89 -12.24 8.59 6.11
C ASN A 89 -12.25 10.08 6.51
N PRO A 90 -13.13 10.92 5.96
CA PRO A 90 -13.08 12.37 6.14
C PRO A 90 -13.29 12.83 7.59
N SER A 91 -13.89 11.99 8.44
CA SER A 91 -14.06 12.24 9.88
C SER A 91 -12.87 11.77 10.72
N ALA A 92 -11.98 10.95 10.16
CA ALA A 92 -10.86 10.38 10.89
C ALA A 92 -9.73 11.41 11.09
N LYS A 93 -9.08 11.33 12.24
CA LYS A 93 -7.80 11.98 12.49
C LYS A 93 -6.67 11.07 12.01
N ILE A 94 -5.88 11.55 11.07
CA ILE A 94 -4.80 10.77 10.47
C ILE A 94 -3.46 11.41 10.81
N VAL A 95 -2.54 10.60 11.33
CA VAL A 95 -1.16 11.02 11.59
C VAL A 95 -0.21 10.06 10.89
N ALA A 96 0.67 10.60 10.08
CA ALA A 96 1.75 9.86 9.43
C ALA A 96 3.10 10.24 10.05
N ILE A 97 3.95 9.24 10.31
CA ILE A 97 5.35 9.44 10.70
C ILE A 97 6.27 9.04 9.55
N ASP A 98 7.29 9.84 9.26
CA ASP A 98 8.28 9.57 8.23
C ASP A 98 9.68 9.98 8.69
N ALA A 99 10.67 9.14 8.48
CA ALA A 99 12.04 9.39 8.90
C ALA A 99 12.72 10.52 8.11
N GLY A 100 12.24 10.80 6.91
CA GLY A 100 12.81 11.84 6.06
C GLY A 100 14.10 11.43 5.36
N PHE A 101 14.41 10.13 5.27
CA PHE A 101 15.68 9.64 4.71
C PHE A 101 15.68 9.56 3.19
N ASP A 102 14.52 9.34 2.59
CA ASP A 102 14.40 9.24 1.15
C ASP A 102 14.50 10.61 0.45
N LYS A 103 14.82 10.56 -0.83
CA LYS A 103 14.85 11.76 -1.67
C LYS A 103 13.54 12.54 -1.56
N ASN A 104 13.64 13.81 -1.19
CA ASN A 104 12.51 14.73 -1.03
C ASN A 104 11.44 14.31 0.03
N ALA A 105 11.73 13.38 0.93
CA ALA A 105 10.76 12.96 1.95
C ALA A 105 10.38 14.11 2.90
N LEU A 106 11.33 14.97 3.27
CA LEU A 106 11.03 16.16 4.08
C LEU A 106 10.08 17.13 3.35
N GLN A 107 10.33 17.38 2.05
CA GLN A 107 9.41 18.14 1.20
C GLN A 107 8.05 17.45 1.05
N GLY A 108 8.03 16.10 1.05
CA GLY A 108 6.80 15.32 1.08
C GLY A 108 5.98 15.53 2.35
N ILE A 109 6.62 15.61 3.51
CA ILE A 109 5.98 15.95 4.80
C ILE A 109 5.37 17.36 4.72
N GLU A 110 6.14 18.36 4.27
CA GLU A 110 5.67 19.74 4.09
C GLU A 110 4.50 19.82 3.10
N PHE A 111 4.62 19.13 1.96
CA PHE A 111 3.57 19.03 0.95
C PHE A 111 2.29 18.44 1.53
N THR A 112 2.41 17.31 2.23
CA THR A 112 1.27 16.64 2.87
C THR A 112 0.55 17.60 3.83
N ASN A 113 1.29 18.29 4.68
CA ASN A 113 0.72 19.22 5.65
C ASN A 113 0.06 20.45 4.98
N SER A 114 0.71 21.00 3.96
CA SER A 114 0.17 22.16 3.21
C SER A 114 -1.11 21.80 2.47
N VAL A 115 -1.13 20.67 1.77
CA VAL A 115 -2.31 20.19 1.05
C VAL A 115 -3.45 19.86 2.00
N ALA A 116 -3.17 19.15 3.10
CA ALA A 116 -4.18 18.82 4.09
C ALA A 116 -4.85 20.07 4.66
N ALA A 117 -4.07 21.11 4.99
CA ALA A 117 -4.59 22.37 5.48
C ALA A 117 -5.45 23.11 4.44
N GLN A 118 -5.01 23.16 3.17
CA GLN A 118 -5.73 23.83 2.08
C GLN A 118 -7.04 23.14 1.72
N GLU A 119 -7.06 21.80 1.75
CA GLU A 119 -8.23 20.99 1.37
C GLU A 119 -9.14 20.65 2.56
N GLY A 120 -8.81 21.10 3.77
CA GLY A 120 -9.56 20.81 4.99
C GLY A 120 -9.53 19.33 5.39
N LEU A 121 -8.45 18.59 5.05
CA LEU A 121 -8.27 17.19 5.43
C LEU A 121 -7.71 17.07 6.84
N SER A 122 -8.28 16.18 7.65
CA SER A 122 -7.79 15.90 9.02
C SER A 122 -6.57 14.96 9.00
N ALA A 123 -5.54 15.35 8.24
CA ALA A 123 -4.30 14.59 8.08
C ALA A 123 -3.08 15.42 8.45
N ARG A 124 -2.09 14.80 9.09
CA ARG A 124 -0.84 15.44 9.49
C ARG A 124 0.33 14.47 9.30
N ALA A 125 1.35 14.89 8.57
CA ALA A 125 2.63 14.20 8.52
C ALA A 125 3.63 14.84 9.50
N VAL A 126 4.44 14.01 10.16
CA VAL A 126 5.44 14.40 11.18
C VAL A 126 6.76 13.72 10.82
N GLN A 127 7.85 14.48 10.91
CA GLN A 127 9.18 13.87 10.85
C GLN A 127 9.45 13.11 12.14
N GLY A 128 9.84 11.85 12.02
CA GLY A 128 10.22 10.99 13.15
C GLY A 128 10.58 9.58 12.66
N ILE A 129 11.33 8.87 13.47
CA ILE A 129 11.84 7.53 13.14
C ILE A 129 11.05 6.49 13.94
N SER A 130 10.35 5.59 13.25
CA SER A 130 9.77 4.40 13.86
C SER A 130 10.88 3.34 14.09
N PRO A 131 10.93 2.68 15.27
CA PRO A 131 9.98 2.74 16.38
C PRO A 131 10.23 3.89 17.39
N ARG A 132 11.39 4.55 17.34
CA ARG A 132 11.92 5.46 18.38
C ARG A 132 10.96 6.58 18.78
N ASP A 133 10.33 7.20 17.80
CA ASP A 133 9.55 8.42 17.99
C ASP A 133 8.02 8.17 17.98
N VAL A 134 7.58 6.93 17.81
CA VAL A 134 6.14 6.57 17.66
C VAL A 134 5.35 7.00 18.90
N GLU A 135 5.79 6.60 20.11
CA GLU A 135 5.11 6.93 21.37
C GLU A 135 4.93 8.45 21.53
N LEU A 136 6.02 9.21 21.34
CA LEU A 136 6.00 10.66 21.45
C LEU A 136 4.99 11.28 20.46
N VAL A 137 4.99 10.82 19.20
CA VAL A 137 4.09 11.33 18.17
C VAL A 137 2.63 10.99 18.50
N VAL A 138 2.36 9.77 18.96
CA VAL A 138 1.00 9.33 19.33
C VAL A 138 0.46 10.16 20.49
N LEU A 139 1.28 10.40 21.52
CA LEU A 139 0.90 11.18 22.70
C LEU A 139 0.72 12.67 22.35
N ASP A 140 1.70 13.29 21.67
CA ASP A 140 1.65 14.70 21.27
C ASP A 140 0.43 15.00 20.39
N ARG A 141 0.09 14.06 19.52
CA ARG A 141 -1.07 14.18 18.63
C ARG A 141 -2.38 13.66 19.24
N GLN A 142 -2.40 13.15 20.45
CA GLN A 142 -3.58 12.58 21.12
C GLN A 142 -4.31 11.58 20.17
N LEU A 143 -3.54 10.65 19.61
CA LEU A 143 -4.05 9.72 18.60
C LEU A 143 -4.58 8.40 19.19
N ALA A 144 -4.18 8.07 20.41
CA ALA A 144 -4.67 6.84 21.07
C ALA A 144 -6.14 6.98 21.53
N PRO A 145 -6.91 5.88 21.52
CA PRO A 145 -6.58 4.56 20.96
C PRO A 145 -6.67 4.57 19.42
N ILE A 146 -5.66 3.97 18.77
CA ILE A 146 -5.56 3.90 17.32
C ILE A 146 -6.46 2.76 16.81
N GLU A 147 -7.25 3.01 15.78
CA GLU A 147 -8.22 2.04 15.25
C GLU A 147 -7.78 1.43 13.91
N CYS A 148 -6.90 2.11 13.19
CA CYS A 148 -6.28 1.59 11.97
C CYS A 148 -4.81 2.01 11.89
N VAL A 149 -3.96 1.09 11.49
CA VAL A 149 -2.53 1.34 11.26
C VAL A 149 -2.15 0.89 9.87
N LEU A 150 -1.46 1.75 9.11
CA LEU A 150 -0.75 1.34 7.90
C LEU A 150 0.75 1.33 8.19
N ILE A 151 1.38 0.17 8.05
CA ILE A 151 2.83 -0.03 8.16
C ILE A 151 3.40 -0.14 6.75
N ASP A 152 4.01 0.94 6.30
CA ASP A 152 4.56 1.16 4.95
C ASP A 152 5.90 1.91 5.04
N GLY A 153 6.73 1.56 6.01
CA GLY A 153 8.02 2.19 6.29
C GLY A 153 9.18 1.44 5.64
N TYR A 154 10.22 1.09 6.42
CA TYR A 154 11.36 0.32 5.92
C TYR A 154 11.05 -1.18 5.91
N HIS A 155 11.11 -1.78 4.72
CA HIS A 155 10.65 -3.14 4.45
C HIS A 155 11.73 -4.20 4.80
N SER A 156 11.87 -4.51 6.10
CA SER A 156 12.59 -5.70 6.58
C SER A 156 11.79 -6.43 7.64
N VAL A 157 12.06 -7.73 7.79
CA VAL A 157 11.39 -8.59 8.77
C VAL A 157 11.50 -8.00 10.18
N GLU A 158 12.68 -7.53 10.56
CA GLU A 158 12.96 -6.95 11.87
C GLU A 158 12.28 -5.59 12.07
N GLN A 159 12.23 -4.76 11.02
CA GLN A 159 11.64 -3.44 11.12
C GLN A 159 10.12 -3.52 11.24
N VAL A 160 9.47 -4.37 10.45
CA VAL A 160 8.02 -4.59 10.52
C VAL A 160 7.60 -5.05 11.93
N GLU A 161 8.39 -5.92 12.58
CA GLU A 161 8.14 -6.31 13.96
C GLU A 161 8.28 -5.14 14.94
N ARG A 162 9.32 -4.31 14.78
CA ARG A 162 9.58 -3.13 15.64
C ARG A 162 8.49 -2.07 15.45
N ASP A 163 8.03 -1.86 14.23
CA ASP A 163 6.97 -0.91 13.92
C ASP A 163 5.65 -1.33 14.57
N PHE A 164 5.31 -2.62 14.46
CA PHE A 164 4.15 -3.18 15.16
C PHE A 164 4.28 -3.04 16.69
N ASP A 165 5.43 -3.40 17.25
CA ASP A 165 5.66 -3.33 18.70
C ASP A 165 5.55 -1.91 19.25
N ALA A 166 5.96 -0.92 18.46
CA ALA A 166 5.88 0.48 18.87
C ALA A 166 4.45 1.02 18.85
N VAL A 167 3.61 0.57 17.91
CA VAL A 167 2.25 1.12 17.76
C VAL A 167 1.20 0.33 18.52
N SER A 168 1.37 -0.99 18.68
CA SER A 168 0.36 -1.87 19.30
C SER A 168 -0.03 -1.50 20.75
N PRO A 169 0.83 -0.95 21.63
CA PRO A 169 0.41 -0.49 22.95
C PRO A 169 -0.60 0.66 22.93
N HIS A 170 -0.70 1.38 21.80
CA HIS A 170 -1.60 2.52 21.63
C HIS A 170 -2.85 2.18 20.82
N ALA A 171 -2.99 0.93 20.40
CA ALA A 171 -4.08 0.48 19.54
C ALA A 171 -5.34 0.14 20.34
N ALA A 172 -6.50 0.35 19.68
CA ALA A 172 -7.79 -0.14 20.19
C ALA A 172 -7.88 -1.68 20.05
N PRO A 173 -8.70 -2.36 20.87
CA PRO A 173 -8.89 -3.81 20.73
C PRO A 173 -9.37 -4.26 19.34
N HIS A 174 -10.13 -3.40 18.65
CA HIS A 174 -10.64 -3.64 17.29
C HIS A 174 -9.76 -3.04 16.18
N CYS A 175 -8.51 -2.70 16.50
CA CYS A 175 -7.58 -2.12 15.53
C CYS A 175 -7.33 -3.08 14.37
N ILE A 176 -7.34 -2.53 13.16
CA ILE A 176 -6.89 -3.23 11.95
C ILE A 176 -5.50 -2.71 11.57
N TYR A 177 -4.56 -3.64 11.42
CA TYR A 177 -3.21 -3.35 10.96
C TYR A 177 -3.08 -3.77 9.50
N LEU A 178 -2.65 -2.85 8.66
CA LEU A 178 -2.36 -3.06 7.23
C LEU A 178 -0.84 -3.03 7.06
N PHE A 179 -0.31 -4.10 6.47
CA PHE A 179 1.12 -4.20 6.13
C PHE A 179 1.27 -4.12 4.62
N HIS A 180 2.06 -3.18 4.16
CA HIS A 180 2.36 -3.02 2.74
C HIS A 180 3.58 -3.85 2.33
N ASP A 181 3.71 -4.14 1.05
CA ASP A 181 4.88 -4.77 0.44
C ASP A 181 5.28 -6.14 1.04
N VAL A 182 4.32 -6.91 1.55
CA VAL A 182 4.60 -8.19 2.23
C VAL A 182 5.19 -9.22 1.27
N GLU A 183 4.61 -9.37 0.07
CA GLU A 183 5.16 -10.25 -0.97
C GLU A 183 6.40 -9.65 -1.62
N THR A 184 6.37 -8.35 -1.91
CA THR A 184 7.48 -7.66 -2.59
C THR A 184 8.80 -7.84 -1.85
N PHE A 185 8.80 -7.77 -0.52
CA PHE A 185 9.99 -7.89 0.32
C PHE A 185 10.02 -9.16 1.18
N ASN A 186 9.13 -10.11 0.94
CA ASN A 186 9.08 -11.39 1.67
C ASN A 186 9.02 -11.22 3.20
N LEU A 187 8.06 -10.41 3.67
CA LEU A 187 7.92 -10.06 5.09
C LEU A 187 7.14 -11.10 5.92
N HIS A 188 6.77 -12.23 5.33
CA HIS A 188 5.96 -13.29 5.98
C HIS A 188 6.48 -13.73 7.35
N GLN A 189 7.81 -13.82 7.51
CA GLN A 189 8.40 -14.26 8.77
C GLN A 189 8.14 -13.24 9.89
N GLY A 190 8.16 -11.93 9.57
CA GLY A 190 7.81 -10.87 10.51
C GLY A 190 6.37 -10.98 10.97
N LEU A 191 5.44 -11.13 10.01
CA LEU A 191 4.02 -11.28 10.32
C LEU A 191 3.73 -12.54 11.18
N LYS A 192 4.38 -13.67 10.87
CA LYS A 192 4.27 -14.90 11.67
C LYS A 192 4.74 -14.69 13.11
N ARG A 193 5.84 -13.97 13.32
CA ARG A 193 6.36 -13.65 14.66
C ARG A 193 5.43 -12.70 15.40
N ILE A 194 4.91 -11.66 14.72
CA ILE A 194 3.92 -10.74 15.28
C ILE A 194 2.67 -11.54 15.71
N ALA A 195 2.11 -12.38 14.85
CA ALA A 195 0.94 -13.17 15.16
C ALA A 195 1.18 -14.13 16.34
N ALA A 196 2.34 -14.77 16.40
CA ALA A 196 2.70 -15.69 17.48
C ALA A 196 2.78 -14.99 18.85
N LYS A 197 3.28 -13.76 18.92
CA LYS A 197 3.42 -13.01 20.19
C LYS A 197 2.15 -12.23 20.58
N SER A 198 1.35 -11.76 19.60
CA SER A 198 0.17 -10.94 19.87
C SER A 198 -1.13 -11.75 19.95
N GLY A 199 -1.17 -12.95 19.38
CA GLY A 199 -2.39 -13.75 19.23
C GLY A 199 -3.33 -13.24 18.11
N LEU A 200 -2.95 -12.21 17.38
CA LEU A 200 -3.74 -11.67 16.26
C LEU A 200 -3.80 -12.65 15.09
N ALA A 201 -4.93 -12.69 14.41
CA ALA A 201 -5.05 -13.33 13.10
C ALA A 201 -4.53 -12.43 12.01
N TRP A 202 -4.13 -13.01 10.88
CA TRP A 202 -3.77 -12.24 9.70
C TRP A 202 -4.10 -13.00 8.42
N ASP A 203 -4.41 -12.25 7.38
CA ASP A 203 -4.68 -12.74 6.04
C ASP A 203 -3.78 -12.03 5.04
N LEU A 204 -3.23 -12.81 4.08
CA LEU A 204 -2.42 -12.29 2.99
C LEU A 204 -3.32 -11.91 1.82
N LEU A 205 -3.13 -10.70 1.31
CA LEU A 205 -3.96 -10.11 0.26
C LEU A 205 -3.24 -10.21 -1.09
N LEU A 206 -3.13 -11.42 -1.65
CA LEU A 206 -2.49 -11.68 -2.94
C LEU A 206 -3.19 -10.99 -4.13
N GLY A 207 -4.42 -10.53 -3.94
CA GLY A 207 -5.14 -9.70 -4.90
C GLY A 207 -4.72 -8.22 -4.91
N THR A 208 -3.78 -7.81 -4.05
CA THR A 208 -3.15 -6.48 -4.08
C THR A 208 -1.81 -6.52 -4.81
N THR A 209 -1.36 -5.39 -5.33
CA THR A 209 -0.15 -5.33 -6.18
C THR A 209 1.12 -5.73 -5.43
N SER A 210 1.27 -5.25 -4.20
CA SER A 210 2.44 -5.53 -3.34
C SER A 210 2.28 -6.82 -2.51
N GLY A 211 1.12 -7.48 -2.60
CA GLY A 211 0.76 -8.56 -1.69
C GLY A 211 0.68 -8.07 -0.25
N MET A 212 -0.23 -7.15 0.02
CA MET A 212 -0.46 -6.62 1.37
C MET A 212 -0.90 -7.71 2.35
N ALA A 213 -0.88 -7.39 3.64
CA ALA A 213 -1.54 -8.22 4.65
C ALA A 213 -2.42 -7.37 5.57
N VAL A 214 -3.48 -7.98 6.07
CA VAL A 214 -4.34 -7.44 7.12
C VAL A 214 -4.19 -8.27 8.37
N MET A 215 -4.03 -7.61 9.53
CA MET A 215 -3.95 -8.30 10.83
C MET A 215 -4.97 -7.69 11.79
N TYR A 216 -5.65 -8.55 12.58
CA TYR A 216 -6.77 -8.16 13.42
C TYR A 216 -6.98 -9.11 14.58
N ASP A 217 -7.67 -8.67 15.63
CA ASP A 217 -8.16 -9.54 16.69
C ASP A 217 -9.43 -10.29 16.24
N ARG A 218 -9.41 -11.62 16.32
CA ARG A 218 -10.58 -12.47 15.99
C ARG A 218 -11.80 -12.17 16.84
N ALA A 219 -11.60 -11.82 18.11
CA ALA A 219 -12.69 -11.50 19.02
C ALA A 219 -13.40 -10.17 18.67
N HIS A 220 -12.68 -9.28 17.99
CA HIS A 220 -13.16 -7.97 17.57
C HIS A 220 -13.17 -7.80 16.04
N ARG A 221 -13.32 -8.91 15.33
CA ARG A 221 -13.27 -8.92 13.85
C ARG A 221 -14.33 -8.01 13.26
N SER A 222 -13.92 -7.02 12.49
CA SER A 222 -14.83 -6.15 11.74
C SER A 222 -15.51 -6.92 10.60
N ALA A 223 -16.80 -6.66 10.39
CA ALA A 223 -17.53 -7.18 9.23
C ALA A 223 -16.99 -6.63 7.89
N ALA A 224 -16.26 -5.53 7.91
CA ALA A 224 -15.60 -4.98 6.73
C ALA A 224 -14.53 -5.94 6.13
N LEU A 225 -14.01 -6.88 6.93
CA LEU A 225 -13.08 -7.89 6.43
C LEU A 225 -13.75 -8.89 5.46
N ASP A 226 -15.08 -8.96 5.43
CA ASP A 226 -15.80 -9.76 4.45
C ASP A 226 -15.77 -9.10 3.06
N ASP A 227 -15.72 -7.76 3.01
CA ASP A 227 -15.67 -6.99 1.76
C ASP A 227 -14.32 -7.10 1.05
N ILE A 228 -13.25 -7.37 1.83
CA ILE A 228 -11.91 -7.57 1.29
C ILE A 228 -11.57 -9.04 1.01
N ALA A 229 -12.48 -9.98 1.29
CA ALA A 229 -12.26 -11.40 1.01
C ALA A 229 -11.83 -11.70 -0.44
N PRO A 230 -12.30 -10.98 -1.49
CA PRO A 230 -11.83 -11.19 -2.85
C PRO A 230 -10.34 -10.90 -3.07
N PHE A 231 -9.69 -10.16 -2.19
CA PHE A 231 -8.24 -9.91 -2.24
C PHE A 231 -7.42 -11.02 -1.57
N ILE A 232 -8.07 -11.88 -0.75
CA ILE A 232 -7.48 -13.08 -0.15
C ILE A 232 -7.61 -14.21 -1.16
N VAL A 233 -6.65 -14.30 -2.07
CA VAL A 233 -6.68 -15.30 -3.15
C VAL A 233 -6.17 -16.63 -2.61
N ASP A 234 -6.90 -17.72 -2.91
CA ASP A 234 -6.47 -19.08 -2.60
C ASP A 234 -5.11 -19.38 -3.27
N PRO A 235 -4.09 -19.82 -2.52
CA PRO A 235 -2.78 -20.18 -3.08
C PRO A 235 -2.86 -21.22 -4.20
N GLU A 236 -3.77 -22.19 -4.13
CA GLU A 236 -3.99 -23.16 -5.20
C GLU A 236 -4.48 -22.49 -6.49
N LEU A 237 -5.33 -21.48 -6.37
CA LEU A 237 -5.80 -20.68 -7.50
C LEU A 237 -4.66 -19.87 -8.12
N VAL A 238 -3.78 -19.30 -7.30
CA VAL A 238 -2.59 -18.55 -7.78
C VAL A 238 -1.67 -19.48 -8.56
N GLU A 239 -1.39 -20.68 -8.04
CA GLU A 239 -0.57 -21.69 -8.72
C GLU A 239 -1.21 -22.12 -10.04
N PHE A 240 -2.52 -22.43 -10.03
CA PHE A 240 -3.27 -22.79 -11.24
C PHE A 240 -3.24 -21.69 -12.28
N ALA A 241 -3.49 -20.43 -11.89
CA ALA A 241 -3.44 -19.27 -12.77
C ALA A 241 -2.05 -19.08 -13.36
N GLY A 242 -1.00 -19.27 -12.56
CA GLY A 242 0.40 -19.23 -13.00
C GLY A 242 0.70 -20.27 -14.06
N GLN A 243 0.29 -21.51 -13.86
CA GLN A 243 0.43 -22.61 -14.84
C GLN A 243 -0.37 -22.35 -16.10
N ALA A 244 -1.60 -21.87 -15.97
CA ALA A 244 -2.44 -21.51 -17.11
C ALA A 244 -1.84 -20.36 -17.94
N ALA A 245 -1.31 -19.33 -17.29
CA ALA A 245 -0.62 -18.22 -17.94
C ALA A 245 0.66 -18.68 -18.65
N TRP A 246 1.45 -19.56 -18.03
CA TRP A 246 2.63 -20.17 -18.63
C TRP A 246 2.27 -20.96 -19.89
N ASN A 247 1.26 -21.84 -19.82
CA ASN A 247 0.74 -22.62 -20.93
C ASN A 247 0.23 -21.74 -22.07
N HIS A 248 -0.47 -20.63 -21.74
CA HIS A 248 -0.96 -19.69 -22.75
C HIS A 248 0.18 -19.03 -23.51
N ARG A 249 1.21 -18.52 -22.82
CA ARG A 249 2.40 -17.93 -23.45
C ARG A 249 3.12 -18.92 -24.36
N HIS A 250 3.31 -20.15 -23.92
CA HIS A 250 4.01 -21.18 -24.71
C HIS A 250 3.21 -21.61 -25.94
N ARG A 251 1.89 -21.73 -25.86
CA ARG A 251 1.02 -21.98 -27.04
C ARG A 251 1.09 -20.82 -28.03
N HIS A 252 1.10 -19.59 -27.56
CA HIS A 252 1.23 -18.41 -28.44
C HIS A 252 2.58 -18.37 -29.14
N LEU A 253 3.67 -18.62 -28.43
CA LEU A 253 5.02 -18.70 -29.00
C LEU A 253 5.14 -19.84 -30.02
N ALA A 254 4.58 -21.01 -29.72
CA ALA A 254 4.58 -22.16 -30.65
C ALA A 254 3.77 -21.86 -31.91
N ARG A 255 2.59 -21.20 -31.78
CA ARG A 255 1.79 -20.75 -32.92
C ARG A 255 2.53 -19.72 -33.78
N ARG A 256 3.19 -18.74 -33.14
CA ARG A 256 3.99 -17.71 -33.80
C ARG A 256 5.17 -18.33 -34.55
N ARG A 257 5.91 -19.26 -33.93
CA ARG A 257 7.00 -20.01 -34.59
C ARG A 257 6.51 -20.80 -35.78
N ARG A 258 5.39 -21.52 -35.69
CA ARG A 258 4.78 -22.25 -36.82
C ARG A 258 4.38 -21.30 -37.94
N SER A 259 3.81 -20.13 -37.65
CA SER A 259 3.44 -19.12 -38.63
C SER A 259 4.67 -18.56 -39.36
N LEU A 260 5.74 -18.26 -38.63
CA LEU A 260 7.01 -17.73 -39.18
C LEU A 260 7.71 -18.79 -40.06
N ARG A 261 7.72 -20.07 -39.65
CA ARG A 261 8.19 -21.18 -40.50
C ARG A 261 7.38 -21.30 -41.79
N LYS A 262 6.05 -21.27 -41.72
CA LYS A 262 5.19 -21.30 -42.92
C LYS A 262 5.44 -20.13 -43.89
N ARG A 263 5.93 -19.00 -43.39
CA ARG A 263 6.29 -17.81 -44.16
C ARG A 263 7.75 -17.79 -44.61
N GLY A 264 8.54 -18.85 -44.32
CA GLY A 264 9.96 -18.94 -44.68
C GLY A 264 10.88 -17.96 -43.92
N TRP A 265 10.39 -17.36 -42.82
CA TRP A 265 11.16 -16.35 -42.06
C TRP A 265 12.12 -16.93 -41.02
N ILE A 266 11.95 -18.20 -40.66
CA ILE A 266 12.86 -18.99 -39.81
C ILE A 266 13.00 -20.38 -40.32
N GLY A 267 14.27 -20.90 -40.37
CA GLY A 267 14.58 -22.25 -40.82
C GLY A 267 14.16 -23.34 -39.82
N ASP A 268 14.20 -24.60 -40.27
CA ASP A 268 13.91 -25.81 -39.49
C ASP A 268 15.12 -26.23 -38.63
N ARG A 269 15.58 -25.40 -37.69
CA ARG A 269 16.53 -25.84 -36.67
C ARG A 269 15.81 -26.05 -35.33
#